data_a87c0db7403897f9a6f32e63379df798
#
_entry.id   a87c0db7403897f9a6f32e63379df798
#
_cell.length_a   1.000
_cell.length_b   1.000
_cell.length_c   1.000
_cell.angle_alpha   90.00
_cell.angle_beta   90.00
_cell.angle_gamma   90.00
#
_symmetry.space_group_name_H-M   'P 1'
#
loop_
_entity.id
_entity.type
_entity.pdbx_description
1 polymer ?
#
loop_
_entity_poly.entity_id
_entity_poly.type
_entity_poly.pdbx_seq_one_letter_code
_entity_poly.pdbx_strand_id
1 'polypeptide(L)'
;MKKYLYVLLIISLSLAITSCAKTYSKITDSKTTNIIIENSTATSSILDNSTIEDSHVANSTIFMSKITDKSKVLEKSVIRNSTIENSKISNSTIINQTIINQTITNSIIE
;
A
#
# COMPACT_ATOMS: atom_id res chain seq x y z
N MET A 1 14.82 -42.06 15.58
CA MET A 1 15.41 -41.04 14.72
C MET A 1 14.40 -40.38 13.74
N LYS A 2 13.49 -41.14 13.12
CA LYS A 2 12.49 -40.54 12.20
C LYS A 2 11.51 -39.58 12.87
N LYS A 3 11.18 -39.74 14.16
CA LYS A 3 10.26 -38.87 14.91
C LYS A 3 10.81 -37.46 15.15
N TYR A 4 12.11 -37.31 15.30
CA TYR A 4 12.75 -36.01 15.53
C TYR A 4 12.86 -35.17 14.24
N LEU A 5 12.97 -35.85 13.10
CA LEU A 5 13.02 -35.21 11.79
C LEU A 5 11.69 -34.50 11.47
N TYR A 6 10.55 -35.10 11.79
CA TYR A 6 9.23 -34.52 11.59
C TYR A 6 8.97 -33.35 12.53
N VAL A 7 9.42 -33.41 13.78
CA VAL A 7 9.31 -32.30 14.74
C VAL A 7 10.16 -31.10 14.30
N LEU A 8 11.38 -31.35 13.82
CA LEU A 8 12.23 -30.29 13.24
C LEU A 8 11.63 -29.64 11.98
N LEU A 9 11.02 -30.44 11.12
CA LEU A 9 10.35 -29.95 9.91
C LEU A 9 9.12 -29.07 10.25
N ILE A 10 8.33 -29.46 11.22
CA ILE A 10 7.16 -28.70 11.69
C ILE A 10 7.59 -27.39 12.33
N ILE A 11 8.64 -27.38 13.13
CA ILE A 11 9.17 -26.16 13.76
C ILE A 11 9.74 -25.20 12.71
N SER A 12 10.45 -25.69 11.71
CA SER A 12 10.98 -24.85 10.64
C SER A 12 9.88 -24.25 9.76
N LEU A 13 8.81 -25.01 9.51
CA LEU A 13 7.65 -24.54 8.74
C LEU A 13 6.84 -23.49 9.51
N SER A 14 6.68 -23.66 10.83
CA SER A 14 5.99 -22.66 11.66
C SER A 14 6.77 -21.35 11.79
N LEU A 15 8.09 -21.38 11.82
CA LEU A 15 8.96 -20.21 11.81
C LEU A 15 8.91 -19.45 10.47
N ALA A 16 8.79 -20.14 9.34
CA ALA A 16 8.62 -19.53 8.03
C ALA A 16 7.28 -18.78 7.90
N ILE A 17 6.21 -19.32 8.47
CA ILE A 17 4.87 -18.69 8.48
C ILE A 17 4.85 -17.44 9.38
N THR A 18 5.53 -17.47 10.52
CA THR A 18 5.58 -16.30 11.43
C THR A 18 6.44 -15.17 10.91
N SER A 19 7.41 -15.42 10.03
CA SER A 19 8.20 -14.34 9.42
C SER A 19 7.44 -13.57 8.32
N CYS A 20 6.44 -14.17 7.68
CA CYS A 20 5.54 -13.49 6.75
C CYS A 20 4.42 -12.68 7.43
N ALA A 21 4.18 -12.87 8.72
CA ALA A 21 3.05 -12.27 9.45
C ALA A 21 3.33 -10.87 10.03
N LYS A 22 4.44 -10.23 9.68
CA LYS A 22 4.80 -8.89 10.21
C LYS A 22 4.32 -7.71 9.37
N THR A 23 3.68 -7.94 8.26
CA THR A 23 3.10 -6.86 7.44
C THR A 23 1.64 -6.66 7.84
N TYR A 24 1.37 -5.66 8.65
CA TYR A 24 0.02 -5.28 9.04
C TYR A 24 -0.64 -4.48 7.92
N SER A 25 -1.16 -5.17 6.92
CA SER A 25 -1.85 -4.49 5.83
C SER A 25 -3.31 -4.93 5.77
N LYS A 26 -4.21 -3.99 5.56
CA LYS A 26 -5.64 -4.24 5.44
C LYS A 26 -6.14 -3.74 4.09
N ILE A 27 -6.67 -4.64 3.30
CA ILE A 27 -7.31 -4.32 2.02
C ILE A 27 -8.79 -4.69 2.13
N THR A 28 -9.66 -3.74 1.86
CA THR A 28 -11.11 -3.94 1.93
C THR A 28 -11.78 -3.39 0.68
N ASP A 29 -12.64 -4.19 0.06
CA ASP A 29 -13.44 -3.80 -1.12
C ASP A 29 -12.62 -3.16 -2.25
N SER A 30 -11.36 -3.55 -2.38
CA SER A 30 -10.44 -2.93 -3.31
C SER A 30 -10.03 -3.89 -4.43
N LYS A 31 -9.84 -3.35 -5.62
CA LYS A 31 -9.27 -4.07 -6.75
C LYS A 31 -7.76 -3.83 -6.81
N THR A 32 -7.00 -4.91 -6.78
CA THR A 32 -5.54 -4.83 -6.72
C THR A 32 -4.90 -5.69 -7.79
N THR A 33 -3.84 -5.18 -8.41
CA THR A 33 -3.03 -5.89 -9.41
C THR A 33 -1.56 -5.50 -9.20
N ASN A 34 -0.67 -6.48 -9.09
CA ASN A 34 0.77 -6.27 -8.95
C ASN A 34 1.14 -5.19 -7.92
N ILE A 35 0.66 -5.33 -6.69
CA ILE A 35 0.89 -4.33 -5.64
C ILE A 35 1.82 -4.84 -4.56
N ILE A 36 2.51 -3.90 -3.91
CA ILE A 36 3.20 -4.10 -2.65
C ILE A 36 2.51 -3.22 -1.62
N ILE A 37 1.98 -3.82 -0.57
CA ILE A 37 1.36 -3.10 0.53
C ILE A 37 2.00 -3.54 1.84
N GLU A 38 2.61 -2.61 2.55
CA GLU A 38 3.21 -2.85 3.85
C GLU A 38 2.67 -1.86 4.87
N ASN A 39 2.27 -2.37 6.03
CA ASN A 39 1.81 -1.57 7.16
C ASN A 39 0.77 -0.49 6.79
N SER A 40 -0.10 -0.79 5.83
CA SER A 40 -0.98 0.18 5.20
C SER A 40 -2.42 -0.29 5.11
N THR A 41 -3.33 0.65 4.88
CA THR A 41 -4.74 0.35 4.70
C THR A 41 -5.23 0.84 3.33
N ALA A 42 -5.90 -0.02 2.59
CA ALA A 42 -6.57 0.34 1.34
C ALA A 42 -8.05 -0.05 1.42
N THR A 43 -8.93 0.90 1.18
CA THR A 43 -10.37 0.69 1.27
C THR A 43 -11.07 1.26 0.03
N SER A 44 -11.95 0.46 -0.58
CA SER A 44 -12.76 0.85 -1.74
C SER A 44 -11.94 1.50 -2.86
N SER A 45 -10.74 0.98 -3.12
CA SER A 45 -9.75 1.62 -4.00
C SER A 45 -9.35 0.71 -5.16
N ILE A 46 -8.85 1.31 -6.22
CA ILE A 46 -8.23 0.60 -7.33
C ILE A 46 -6.72 0.84 -7.26
N LEU A 47 -5.96 -0.23 -7.12
CA LEU A 47 -4.51 -0.19 -6.98
C LEU A 47 -3.89 -1.06 -8.06
N ASP A 48 -3.10 -0.48 -8.93
CA ASP A 48 -2.46 -1.20 -10.00
C ASP A 48 -0.98 -0.81 -10.10
N ASN A 49 -0.13 -1.81 -10.11
CA ASN A 49 1.32 -1.65 -10.29
C ASN A 49 1.93 -0.67 -9.28
N SER A 50 1.47 -0.69 -8.03
CA SER A 50 1.78 0.37 -7.07
C SER A 50 2.38 -0.16 -5.78
N THR A 51 3.15 0.69 -5.10
CA THR A 51 3.73 0.42 -3.78
C THR A 51 3.12 1.37 -2.75
N ILE A 52 2.62 0.81 -1.64
CA ILE A 52 2.01 1.58 -0.56
C ILE A 52 2.62 1.11 0.77
N GLU A 53 3.35 1.99 1.43
CA GLU A 53 4.01 1.71 2.71
C GLU A 53 3.59 2.73 3.76
N ASP A 54 3.34 2.28 4.98
CA ASP A 54 2.96 3.11 6.13
C ASP A 54 1.87 4.15 5.84
N SER A 55 0.93 3.83 4.96
CA SER A 55 0.01 4.82 4.39
C SER A 55 -1.44 4.38 4.42
N HIS A 56 -2.34 5.34 4.18
CA HIS A 56 -3.77 5.09 4.11
C HIS A 56 -4.35 5.58 2.79
N VAL A 57 -5.00 4.67 2.07
CA VAL A 57 -5.67 4.96 0.79
C VAL A 57 -7.14 4.60 0.92
N ALA A 58 -8.01 5.53 0.63
CA ALA A 58 -9.44 5.27 0.65
C ALA A 58 -10.15 5.90 -0.54
N ASN A 59 -11.05 5.14 -1.16
CA ASN A 59 -11.93 5.60 -2.21
C ASN A 59 -11.19 6.27 -3.39
N SER A 60 -10.03 5.73 -3.75
CA SER A 60 -9.09 6.36 -4.69
C SER A 60 -8.57 5.39 -5.74
N THR A 61 -8.07 5.92 -6.84
CA THR A 61 -7.41 5.17 -7.90
C THR A 61 -5.92 5.50 -7.94
N ILE A 62 -5.09 4.47 -7.82
CA ILE A 62 -3.63 4.61 -7.82
C ILE A 62 -3.04 3.69 -8.88
N PHE A 63 -2.27 4.25 -9.77
CA PHE A 63 -1.73 3.57 -10.92
C PHE A 63 -0.24 3.89 -11.10
N MET A 64 0.61 2.86 -11.19
CA MET A 64 2.06 2.97 -11.37
C MET A 64 2.73 3.96 -10.40
N SER A 65 2.31 3.98 -9.12
CA SER A 65 2.71 5.01 -8.18
C SER A 65 3.26 4.46 -6.88
N LYS A 66 4.03 5.28 -6.18
CA LYS A 66 4.58 4.97 -4.86
C LYS A 66 4.01 5.93 -3.82
N ILE A 67 3.48 5.38 -2.72
CA ILE A 67 2.90 6.15 -1.61
C ILE A 67 3.53 5.67 -0.32
N THR A 68 4.23 6.54 0.39
CA THR A 68 5.01 6.19 1.58
C THR A 68 4.90 7.20 2.71
N ASP A 69 5.48 6.87 3.85
CA ASP A 69 5.73 7.75 4.99
C ASP A 69 4.48 8.45 5.54
N LYS A 70 3.50 7.67 5.96
CA LYS A 70 2.26 8.15 6.58
C LYS A 70 1.39 9.02 5.68
N SER A 71 1.50 8.83 4.38
CA SER A 71 0.67 9.54 3.43
C SER A 71 -0.80 9.12 3.51
N LYS A 72 -1.70 10.04 3.19
CA LYS A 72 -3.12 9.78 3.12
C LYS A 72 -3.68 10.19 1.77
N VAL A 73 -4.27 9.27 1.05
CA VAL A 73 -4.93 9.53 -0.23
C VAL A 73 -6.41 9.20 -0.07
N LEU A 74 -7.25 10.20 -0.17
CA LEU A 74 -8.67 10.13 0.20
C LEU A 74 -9.59 10.71 -0.88
N GLU A 75 -10.86 10.36 -0.81
CA GLU A 75 -11.97 11.06 -1.48
C GLU A 75 -11.80 11.23 -3.00
N LYS A 76 -11.95 10.15 -3.74
CA LYS A 76 -11.95 10.17 -5.21
C LYS A 76 -10.67 10.72 -5.85
N SER A 77 -9.55 10.57 -5.17
CA SER A 77 -8.27 11.00 -5.74
C SER A 77 -7.77 10.02 -6.81
N VAL A 78 -7.10 10.56 -7.81
CA VAL A 78 -6.46 9.78 -8.88
C VAL A 78 -4.98 10.11 -8.89
N ILE A 79 -4.14 9.10 -8.71
CA ILE A 79 -2.69 9.25 -8.72
C ILE A 79 -2.09 8.32 -9.76
N ARG A 80 -1.34 8.87 -10.70
CA ARG A 80 -0.73 8.13 -11.80
C ARG A 80 0.74 8.49 -11.96
N ASN A 81 1.57 7.47 -12.07
CA ASN A 81 2.99 7.60 -12.33
C ASN A 81 3.69 8.61 -11.40
N SER A 82 3.33 8.62 -10.11
CA SER A 82 3.74 9.65 -9.16
C SER A 82 4.29 9.06 -7.87
N THR A 83 5.08 9.85 -7.15
CA THR A 83 5.58 9.52 -5.82
C THR A 83 4.97 10.47 -4.80
N ILE A 84 4.36 9.91 -3.75
CA ILE A 84 3.72 10.65 -2.67
C ILE A 84 4.38 10.25 -1.36
N GLU A 85 4.94 11.20 -0.66
CA GLU A 85 5.65 10.97 0.58
C GLU A 85 5.19 11.96 1.66
N ASN A 86 4.83 11.45 2.84
CA ASN A 86 4.40 12.23 4.00
C ASN A 86 3.37 13.33 3.65
N SER A 87 2.44 13.05 2.77
CA SER A 87 1.52 14.03 2.22
C SER A 87 0.06 13.62 2.35
N LYS A 88 -0.84 14.60 2.32
CA LYS A 88 -2.27 14.36 2.33
C LYS A 88 -2.88 14.82 1.00
N ILE A 89 -3.60 13.93 0.33
CA ILE A 89 -4.23 14.20 -0.95
C ILE A 89 -5.71 13.86 -0.86
N SER A 90 -6.55 14.78 -1.28
CA SER A 90 -7.99 14.61 -1.22
C SER A 90 -8.67 15.23 -2.44
N ASN A 91 -9.55 14.46 -3.08
CA ASN A 91 -10.32 14.88 -4.23
C ASN A 91 -9.47 15.54 -5.34
N SER A 92 -8.30 14.98 -5.63
CA SER A 92 -7.31 15.58 -6.52
C SER A 92 -6.79 14.59 -7.55
N THR A 93 -6.37 15.11 -8.69
CA THR A 93 -5.69 14.32 -9.73
C THR A 93 -4.22 14.72 -9.80
N ILE A 94 -3.32 13.74 -9.68
CA ILE A 94 -1.88 13.96 -9.70
C ILE A 94 -1.26 13.01 -10.72
N ILE A 95 -0.55 13.58 -11.68
CA ILE A 95 0.06 12.81 -12.78
C ILE A 95 1.52 13.24 -12.96
N ASN A 96 2.42 12.27 -13.04
CA ASN A 96 3.85 12.46 -13.28
C ASN A 96 4.54 13.40 -12.27
N GLN A 97 4.12 13.38 -11.00
CA GLN A 97 4.62 14.30 -9.98
C GLN A 97 5.30 13.59 -8.80
N THR A 98 6.16 14.33 -8.14
CA THR A 98 6.68 13.97 -6.82
C THR A 98 6.18 14.96 -5.80
N ILE A 99 5.41 14.49 -4.83
CA ILE A 99 4.75 15.29 -3.79
C ILE A 99 5.31 14.89 -2.43
N ILE A 100 5.96 15.82 -1.76
CA ILE A 100 6.60 15.57 -0.46
C ILE A 100 6.16 16.63 0.54
N ASN A 101 5.74 16.21 1.71
CA ASN A 101 5.35 17.07 2.84
C ASN A 101 4.26 18.10 2.47
N GLN A 102 3.30 17.74 1.64
CA GLN A 102 2.27 18.68 1.16
C GLN A 102 0.85 18.20 1.46
N THR A 103 -0.06 19.14 1.51
CA THR A 103 -1.50 18.88 1.52
C THR A 103 -2.11 19.43 0.24
N ILE A 104 -2.72 18.55 -0.55
CA ILE A 104 -3.32 18.89 -1.84
C ILE A 104 -4.80 18.52 -1.79
N THR A 105 -5.63 19.46 -2.09
CA THR A 105 -7.09 19.28 -2.05
C THR A 105 -7.74 19.96 -3.26
N ASN A 106 -8.69 19.27 -3.88
CA ASN A 106 -9.48 19.78 -5.01
C ASN A 106 -8.62 20.32 -6.16
N SER A 107 -7.52 19.68 -6.48
CA SER A 107 -6.53 20.16 -7.46
C SER A 107 -6.23 19.14 -8.54
N ILE A 108 -5.81 19.64 -9.69
CA ILE A 108 -5.24 18.84 -10.78
C ILE A 108 -3.81 19.31 -10.97
N ILE A 109 -2.86 18.37 -10.88
CA ILE A 109 -1.43 18.63 -11.03
C ILE A 109 -0.87 17.61 -12.03
N GLU A 110 -0.36 18.10 -13.12
CA GLU A 110 0.18 17.29 -14.24
C GLU A 110 1.62 17.67 -14.58
#